data_4ed3925195307aa16b81fe2aa8648b68
#
_entry.id   4ed3925195307aa16b81fe2aa8648b68
#
_cell.length_a   1.000
_cell.length_b   1.000
_cell.length_c   1.000
_cell.angle_alpha   90.00
_cell.angle_beta   90.00
_cell.angle_gamma   90.00
#
_symmetry.space_group_name_H-M   'P 1'
#
loop_
_entity.id
_entity.type
_entity.pdbx_description
1 polymer ?
#
loop_
_entity_poly.entity_id
_entity_poly.type
_entity_poly.pdbx_seq_one_letter_code
_entity_poly.pdbx_strand_id
1 'polypeptide(L)'
;MIDKDGNACFRISSAKFVQEFFEYFDRPIVSTSANPEGFPIAQNMSEVLAYFQNEERLIVFPDIYDDVKGSTPSTIIDLTKKPPKVLRKGAFNVVF
;
A
#
# COMPACT_ATOMS: atom_id res chain seq x y z
N MET A 1 4.93 12.13 -0.11
CA MET A 1 3.97 13.20 -0.42
C MET A 1 3.44 13.80 0.87
N ILE A 2 3.33 15.08 0.87
CA ILE A 2 2.86 15.85 2.04
C ILE A 2 1.54 16.49 1.65
N ASP A 3 0.53 16.39 2.54
CA ASP A 3 -0.77 17.00 2.27
C ASP A 3 -0.74 18.52 2.50
N LYS A 4 -1.88 19.19 2.27
CA LYS A 4 -2.00 20.65 2.42
C LYS A 4 -1.72 21.14 3.85
N ASP A 5 -1.85 20.28 4.85
CA ASP A 5 -1.64 20.61 6.27
C ASP A 5 -0.22 20.27 6.74
N GLY A 6 0.65 19.84 5.83
CA GLY A 6 2.03 19.47 6.15
C GLY A 6 2.19 18.07 6.72
N ASN A 7 1.17 17.21 6.63
CA ASN A 7 1.23 15.84 7.12
C ASN A 7 1.69 14.89 6.02
N ALA A 8 2.46 13.87 6.41
CA ALA A 8 2.88 12.80 5.51
C ALA A 8 2.28 11.47 5.98
N CYS A 9 1.82 10.66 5.02
CA CYS A 9 1.33 9.33 5.32
C CYS A 9 2.41 8.30 4.99
N PHE A 10 2.72 7.45 5.96
CA PHE A 10 3.71 6.39 5.82
C PHE A 10 3.05 5.03 5.97
N ARG A 11 3.52 4.07 5.21
CA ARG A 11 3.11 2.68 5.34
C ARG A 11 4.31 1.82 5.68
N ILE A 12 4.13 0.94 6.65
CA ILE A 12 5.09 -0.11 6.98
C ILE A 12 4.43 -1.44 6.60
N SER A 13 5.05 -2.16 5.67
CA SER A 13 4.50 -3.42 5.17
C SER A 13 5.18 -4.60 5.82
N SER A 14 4.41 -5.62 6.17
CA SER A 14 4.92 -6.91 6.63
C SER A 14 5.09 -7.93 5.50
N ALA A 15 4.70 -7.57 4.28
CA ALA A 15 4.82 -8.46 3.12
C ALA A 15 6.28 -8.84 2.87
N LYS A 16 6.53 -10.12 2.70
CA LYS A 16 7.88 -10.65 2.55
C LYS A 16 8.64 -10.03 1.39
N PHE A 17 7.99 -9.87 0.25
CA PHE A 17 8.58 -9.24 -0.92
C PHE A 17 9.04 -7.81 -0.62
N VAL A 18 8.21 -7.04 0.07
CA VAL A 18 8.52 -5.65 0.41
C VAL A 18 9.69 -5.58 1.38
N GLN A 19 9.72 -6.46 2.37
CA GLN A 19 10.83 -6.52 3.33
C GLN A 19 12.14 -6.88 2.65
N GLU A 20 12.14 -7.86 1.76
CA GLU A 20 13.32 -8.23 0.97
C GLU A 20 13.77 -7.09 0.06
N PHE A 21 12.83 -6.39 -0.56
CA PHE A 21 13.14 -5.22 -1.39
C PHE A 21 13.91 -4.17 -0.58
N PHE A 22 13.48 -3.87 0.63
CA PHE A 22 14.13 -2.86 1.47
C PHE A 22 15.45 -3.32 2.08
N GLU A 23 15.84 -4.56 1.96
CA GLU A 23 17.20 -4.98 2.28
C GLU A 23 18.23 -4.41 1.29
N TYR A 24 17.80 -4.11 0.06
CA TYR A 24 18.64 -3.59 -1.01
C TYR A 24 18.40 -2.13 -1.33
N PHE A 25 17.34 -1.56 -0.80
CA PHE A 25 16.93 -0.19 -1.09
C PHE A 25 16.61 0.54 0.22
N ASP A 26 17.44 1.49 0.57
CA ASP A 26 17.42 2.13 1.90
C ASP A 26 16.63 3.45 1.95
N ARG A 27 15.72 3.68 1.01
CA ARG A 27 14.92 4.90 0.92
C ARG A 27 13.43 4.60 0.86
N PRO A 28 12.58 5.52 1.32
CA PRO A 28 11.15 5.39 1.09
C PRO A 28 10.82 5.42 -0.41
N ILE A 29 9.76 4.73 -0.77
CA ILE A 29 9.21 4.78 -2.13
C ILE A 29 7.78 5.30 -2.08
N VAL A 30 7.36 5.94 -3.16
CA VAL A 30 5.95 6.33 -3.32
C VAL A 30 5.15 5.09 -3.66
N SER A 31 4.03 4.91 -2.98
CA SER A 31 3.18 3.74 -3.16
C SER A 31 1.71 4.17 -3.15
N THR A 32 0.92 3.51 -3.96
CA THR A 32 -0.52 3.70 -4.02
C THR A 32 -1.22 2.37 -4.26
N SER A 33 -2.54 2.34 -4.06
CA SER A 33 -3.33 1.16 -4.39
C SER A 33 -3.35 0.91 -5.90
N ALA A 34 -3.43 -0.37 -6.27
CA ALA A 34 -3.42 -0.79 -7.68
C ALA A 34 -4.83 -0.71 -8.28
N ASN A 35 -5.25 0.50 -8.62
CA ASN A 35 -6.53 0.76 -9.26
C ASN A 35 -6.52 2.13 -9.92
N PRO A 36 -7.23 2.31 -11.04
CA PRO A 36 -7.54 3.64 -11.54
C PRO A 36 -8.47 4.35 -10.55
N GLU A 37 -8.40 5.67 -10.52
CA GLU A 37 -9.25 6.47 -9.62
C GLU A 37 -10.73 6.12 -9.82
N GLY A 38 -11.43 5.86 -8.73
CA GLY A 38 -12.85 5.52 -8.74
C GLY A 38 -13.17 4.04 -9.00
N PHE A 39 -12.15 3.21 -9.24
CA PHE A 39 -12.35 1.77 -9.46
C PHE A 39 -11.93 0.97 -8.23
N PRO A 40 -12.48 -0.25 -8.05
CA PRO A 40 -12.05 -1.13 -6.95
C PRO A 40 -10.57 -1.48 -7.03
N ILE A 41 -9.94 -1.67 -5.87
CA ILE A 41 -8.54 -2.10 -5.79
C ILE A 41 -8.41 -3.49 -6.41
N ALA A 42 -7.39 -3.67 -7.26
CA ALA A 42 -7.09 -4.97 -7.87
C ALA A 42 -6.75 -6.01 -6.79
N GLN A 43 -7.35 -7.19 -6.91
CA GLN A 43 -7.19 -8.28 -5.96
C GLN A 43 -6.16 -9.31 -6.41
N ASN A 44 -5.75 -9.26 -7.68
CA ASN A 44 -4.79 -10.20 -8.25
C ASN A 44 -4.09 -9.58 -9.45
N MET A 45 -3.09 -10.27 -9.96
CA MET A 45 -2.28 -9.80 -11.08
C MET A 45 -3.10 -9.62 -12.36
N SER A 46 -4.07 -10.48 -12.60
CA SER A 46 -4.93 -10.38 -13.80
C SER A 46 -5.71 -9.07 -13.82
N GLU A 47 -6.22 -8.64 -12.66
CA GLU A 47 -6.93 -7.36 -12.55
C GLU A 47 -5.98 -6.17 -12.71
N VAL A 48 -4.76 -6.26 -12.19
CA VAL A 48 -3.74 -5.22 -12.38
C VAL A 48 -3.44 -5.07 -13.87
N LEU A 49 -3.20 -6.17 -14.56
CA LEU A 49 -2.91 -6.15 -15.99
C LEU A 49 -4.09 -5.60 -16.81
N ALA A 50 -5.32 -5.95 -16.43
CA ALA A 50 -6.50 -5.42 -17.10
C ALA A 50 -6.65 -3.92 -16.93
N TYR A 51 -6.38 -3.40 -15.73
CA TYR A 51 -6.46 -1.97 -15.48
C TYR A 51 -5.41 -1.16 -16.22
N PHE A 52 -4.19 -1.69 -16.34
CA PHE A 52 -3.04 -0.91 -16.82
C PHE A 52 -2.44 -1.44 -18.13
N GLN A 53 -3.22 -2.19 -18.91
CA GLN A 53 -2.76 -2.83 -20.16
C GLN A 53 -2.21 -1.85 -21.19
N ASN A 54 -2.63 -0.59 -21.15
CA ASN A 54 -2.20 0.44 -22.11
C ASN A 54 -1.12 1.38 -21.54
N GLU A 55 -0.60 1.09 -20.35
CA GLU A 55 0.41 1.94 -19.72
C GLU A 55 1.82 1.44 -20.08
N GLU A 56 2.47 2.14 -20.99
CA GLU A 56 3.79 1.74 -21.52
C GLU A 56 4.91 1.88 -20.49
N ARG A 57 4.72 2.75 -19.48
CA ARG A 57 5.74 3.00 -18.45
C ARG A 57 5.67 2.03 -17.29
N LEU A 58 4.69 1.14 -17.30
CA LEU A 58 4.51 0.16 -16.25
C LEU A 58 5.47 -1.02 -16.43
N ILE A 59 6.19 -1.34 -15.38
CA ILE A 59 6.99 -2.56 -15.31
C ILE A 59 6.29 -3.50 -14.34
N VAL A 60 5.95 -4.70 -14.78
CA VAL A 60 5.26 -5.70 -13.98
C VAL A 60 6.23 -6.83 -13.68
N PHE A 61 6.42 -7.10 -12.37
CA PHE A 61 7.21 -8.25 -11.93
C PHE A 61 6.29 -9.46 -11.74
N PRO A 62 6.80 -10.66 -11.99
CA PRO A 62 6.03 -11.88 -11.73
C PRO A 62 5.60 -11.95 -10.27
N ASP A 63 4.40 -12.47 -10.05
CA ASP A 63 3.88 -12.73 -8.71
C ASP A 63 4.52 -14.00 -8.17
N ILE A 64 5.66 -13.86 -7.51
CA ILE A 64 6.40 -14.97 -6.91
C ILE A 64 6.10 -15.15 -5.42
N TYR A 65 5.37 -14.21 -4.83
CA TYR A 65 4.93 -14.28 -3.44
C TYR A 65 3.41 -14.14 -3.40
N ASP A 66 2.74 -15.11 -2.83
CA ASP A 66 1.27 -15.17 -2.79
C ASP A 66 0.71 -14.70 -1.43
N ASP A 67 1.48 -13.90 -0.70
CA ASP A 67 1.15 -13.47 0.66
C ASP A 67 0.23 -12.23 0.70
N VAL A 68 -0.06 -11.61 -0.43
CA VAL A 68 -0.92 -10.41 -0.50
C VAL A 68 -2.31 -10.71 -1.06
N LYS A 69 -2.55 -11.94 -1.46
CA LYS A 69 -3.80 -12.35 -2.10
C LYS A 69 -4.97 -12.28 -1.14
N GLY A 70 -5.99 -11.49 -1.51
CA GLY A 70 -7.19 -11.34 -0.70
C GLY A 70 -6.97 -10.60 0.62
N SER A 71 -5.89 -9.82 0.73
CA SER A 71 -5.55 -9.13 1.97
C SER A 71 -6.53 -8.00 2.30
N THR A 72 -6.75 -7.81 3.60
CA THR A 72 -7.51 -6.67 4.12
C THR A 72 -6.66 -5.40 4.02
N PRO A 73 -7.27 -4.24 3.69
CA PRO A 73 -6.55 -2.97 3.71
C PRO A 73 -5.92 -2.68 5.07
N SER A 74 -4.84 -1.90 5.07
CA SER A 74 -4.09 -1.56 6.26
C SER A 74 -4.89 -0.69 7.24
N THR A 75 -4.63 -0.83 8.53
CA THR A 75 -5.08 0.10 9.55
C THR A 75 -4.41 1.45 9.33
N ILE A 76 -5.17 2.53 9.41
CA ILE A 76 -4.65 3.90 9.31
C ILE A 76 -4.85 4.61 10.63
N ILE A 77 -3.78 5.20 11.14
CA ILE A 77 -3.78 5.90 12.42
C ILE A 77 -3.33 7.34 12.20
N ASP A 78 -4.09 8.27 12.74
CA ASP A 78 -3.72 9.69 12.77
C ASP A 78 -2.93 9.96 14.04
N LEU A 79 -1.63 10.18 13.89
CA LEU A 79 -0.72 10.47 14.98
C LEU A 79 -0.67 11.97 15.32
N THR A 80 -1.36 12.81 14.55
CA THR A 80 -1.42 14.26 14.85
C THR A 80 -2.38 14.55 15.99
N LYS A 81 -3.22 13.60 16.35
CA LYS A 81 -4.20 13.74 17.44
C LYS A 81 -3.65 13.15 18.74
N LYS A 82 -4.11 13.68 19.87
CA LYS A 82 -3.76 13.20 21.21
C LYS A 82 -5.04 12.92 22.00
N PRO A 83 -5.39 11.65 22.25
CA PRO A 83 -4.69 10.44 21.85
C PRO A 83 -4.77 10.21 20.31
N PRO A 84 -3.90 9.35 19.76
CA PRO A 84 -3.96 8.98 18.36
C PRO A 84 -5.31 8.41 17.97
N LYS A 85 -5.76 8.66 16.76
CA LYS A 85 -7.08 8.26 16.28
C LYS A 85 -6.98 7.25 15.14
N VAL A 86 -7.74 6.15 15.24
CA VAL A 86 -7.85 5.19 14.14
C VAL A 86 -8.81 5.77 13.09
N LEU A 87 -8.29 6.05 11.90
CA LEU A 87 -9.07 6.55 10.77
C LEU A 87 -9.72 5.42 9.99
N ARG A 88 -9.04 4.28 9.91
CA ARG A 88 -9.54 3.08 9.26
C ARG A 88 -9.02 1.86 9.99
N LYS A 89 -9.92 0.99 10.41
CA LYS A 89 -9.54 -0.28 11.02
C LYS A 89 -9.27 -1.30 9.90
N GLY A 90 -8.06 -1.82 9.87
CA GLY A 90 -7.66 -2.89 8.97
C GLY A 90 -7.46 -4.20 9.70
N ALA A 91 -6.59 -5.05 9.16
CA ALA A 91 -6.32 -6.36 9.75
C ALA A 91 -5.55 -6.28 11.07
N PHE A 92 -4.77 -5.21 11.27
CA PHE A 92 -3.95 -5.05 12.47
C PHE A 92 -4.69 -4.30 13.56
N ASN A 93 -4.74 -4.89 14.76
CA ASN A 93 -5.31 -4.24 15.94
C ASN A 93 -4.23 -3.42 16.66
N VAL A 94 -4.51 -2.14 16.83
CA VAL A 94 -3.59 -1.23 17.50
C VAL A 94 -4.07 -0.98 18.94
N VAL A 95 -3.14 -1.09 19.87
CA VAL A 95 -3.36 -0.78 21.29
C VAL A 95 -2.52 0.45 21.61
N PHE A 96 -3.17 1.47 22.13
CA PHE A 96 -2.51 2.70 22.56
C PHE A 96 -2.25 2.70 24.07
#